data_4fb4fa937188cf272a409a5bf23027da
#
_entry.id   4fb4fa937188cf272a409a5bf23027da
#
_cell.length_a   1.000
_cell.length_b   1.000
_cell.length_c   1.000
_cell.angle_alpha   90.00
_cell.angle_beta   90.00
_cell.angle_gamma   90.00
#
_symmetry.space_group_name_H-M   'P 1'
#
loop_
_entity.id
_entity.type
_entity.pdbx_description
1 polymer ?
#
loop_
_entity_poly.entity_id
_entity_poly.type
_entity_poly.pdbx_seq_one_letter_code
_entity_poly.pdbx_strand_id
1 'polypeptide(L)'
;MKNEYKINKALMMSWAKRYILSGAINIVLFILWVFVGVTSLALIALYAIKGGDVLDWYIAIIMLLLSVYKLFISRFIVISRRYSIYAKTYGVPEWTRTTEFTDTEIIMTDHTAKTVLRYENVKKIKEYGNEVIIFFNDNIATRIYKDAFTEGSWEECNTLIQSKMK
;
A
#
# COMPACT_ATOMS: atom_id res chain seq x y z
N MET A 1 3.63 10.72 -22.97
CA MET A 1 4.63 9.95 -22.19
C MET A 1 3.99 8.68 -21.67
N LYS A 2 4.72 7.58 -21.64
CA LYS A 2 4.16 6.27 -21.29
C LYS A 2 5.08 5.53 -20.33
N ASN A 3 4.50 5.02 -19.23
CA ASN A 3 5.18 4.18 -18.25
C ASN A 3 4.53 2.80 -18.25
N GLU A 4 5.34 1.75 -18.36
CA GLU A 4 4.85 0.38 -18.51
C GLU A 4 5.66 -0.60 -17.67
N TYR A 5 4.98 -1.40 -16.83
CA TYR A 5 5.63 -2.42 -16.02
C TYR A 5 4.72 -3.62 -15.76
N LYS A 6 5.34 -4.75 -15.44
CA LYS A 6 4.62 -5.99 -15.12
C LYS A 6 4.29 -6.07 -13.64
N ILE A 7 3.05 -6.39 -13.33
CA ILE A 7 2.59 -6.68 -11.98
C ILE A 7 2.55 -8.18 -11.78
N ASN A 8 3.25 -8.63 -10.74
CA ASN A 8 3.22 -10.01 -10.26
C ASN A 8 3.04 -10.04 -8.74
N LYS A 9 2.94 -11.24 -8.18
CA LYS A 9 2.73 -11.43 -6.74
C LYS A 9 3.85 -10.80 -5.90
N ALA A 10 5.11 -10.96 -6.31
CA ALA A 10 6.26 -10.43 -5.58
C ALA A 10 6.22 -8.90 -5.51
N LEU A 11 5.91 -8.22 -6.63
CA LEU A 11 5.78 -6.78 -6.68
C LEU A 11 4.62 -6.29 -5.81
N MET A 12 3.43 -6.92 -5.89
CA MET A 12 2.31 -6.54 -5.03
C MET A 12 2.61 -6.77 -3.55
N MET A 13 3.32 -7.84 -3.19
CA MET A 13 3.73 -8.08 -1.81
C MET A 13 4.76 -7.05 -1.30
N SER A 14 5.62 -6.51 -2.17
CA SER A 14 6.54 -5.42 -1.79
C SER A 14 5.77 -4.15 -1.39
N TRP A 15 4.60 -3.90 -1.98
CA TRP A 15 3.75 -2.76 -1.61
C TRP A 15 3.17 -2.88 -0.20
N ALA A 16 2.99 -4.13 0.31
CA ALA A 16 2.51 -4.36 1.68
C ALA A 16 3.38 -3.69 2.73
N LYS A 17 4.69 -3.64 2.50
CA LYS A 17 5.66 -3.04 3.44
C LYS A 17 5.45 -1.53 3.60
N ARG A 18 4.95 -0.85 2.55
CA ARG A 18 4.75 0.62 2.54
C ARG A 18 3.34 1.06 2.91
N TYR A 19 2.39 0.11 2.92
CA TYR A 19 0.98 0.42 3.18
C TYR A 19 0.72 0.93 4.61
N ILE A 20 1.59 0.60 5.57
CA ILE A 20 1.41 0.95 7.00
C ILE A 20 1.34 2.47 7.21
N LEU A 21 2.15 3.22 6.46
CA LEU A 21 2.30 4.67 6.65
C LEU A 21 1.47 5.49 5.63
N SER A 22 0.57 4.85 4.89
CA SER A 22 -0.28 5.52 3.93
C SER A 22 -1.62 5.93 4.57
N GLY A 23 -1.68 7.16 5.06
CA GLY A 23 -2.91 7.76 5.61
C GLY A 23 -2.97 7.79 7.13
N ALA A 24 -3.61 8.84 7.67
CA ALA A 24 -3.68 9.11 9.11
C ALA A 24 -4.33 7.96 9.90
N ILE A 25 -5.41 7.38 9.36
CA ILE A 25 -6.12 6.26 10.02
C ILE A 25 -5.20 5.04 10.18
N ASN A 26 -4.40 4.70 9.16
CA ASN A 26 -3.49 3.57 9.23
C ASN A 26 -2.38 3.79 10.27
N ILE A 27 -1.91 5.04 10.39
CA ILE A 27 -0.91 5.41 11.39
C ILE A 27 -1.52 5.29 12.81
N VAL A 28 -2.72 5.80 13.02
CA VAL A 28 -3.42 5.70 14.31
C VAL A 28 -3.65 4.24 14.69
N LEU A 29 -4.14 3.43 13.77
CA LEU A 29 -4.34 1.99 14.00
C LEU A 29 -3.01 1.26 14.27
N PHE A 30 -1.93 1.64 13.58
CA PHE A 30 -0.61 1.07 13.84
C PHE A 30 -0.15 1.38 15.28
N ILE A 31 -0.25 2.65 15.70
CA ILE A 31 0.11 3.09 17.07
C ILE A 31 -0.74 2.35 18.11
N LEU A 32 -2.05 2.23 17.87
CA LEU A 32 -2.96 1.50 18.77
C LEU A 32 -2.51 0.05 18.94
N TRP A 33 -2.20 -0.67 17.85
CA TRP A 33 -1.77 -2.06 17.94
C TRP A 33 -0.39 -2.23 18.56
N VAL A 34 0.53 -1.26 18.38
CA VAL A 34 1.82 -1.23 19.11
C VAL A 34 1.55 -1.07 20.61
N PHE A 35 0.67 -0.15 21.00
CA PHE A 35 0.30 0.07 22.39
C PHE A 35 -0.29 -1.20 23.03
N VAL A 36 -1.25 -1.85 22.35
CA VAL A 36 -1.84 -3.13 22.80
C VAL A 36 -0.74 -4.18 22.99
N GLY A 37 0.19 -4.31 22.05
CA GLY A 37 1.28 -5.29 22.13
C GLY A 37 2.21 -5.04 23.31
N VAL A 38 2.63 -3.79 23.52
CA VAL A 38 3.50 -3.40 24.65
C VAL A 38 2.80 -3.62 25.98
N THR A 39 1.53 -3.23 26.11
CA THR A 39 0.73 -3.45 27.31
C THR A 39 0.57 -4.94 27.61
N SER A 40 0.32 -5.76 26.62
CA SER A 40 0.19 -7.22 26.79
C SER A 40 1.50 -7.84 27.29
N LEU A 41 2.65 -7.42 26.74
CA LEU A 41 3.96 -7.88 27.22
C LEU A 41 4.23 -7.47 28.67
N ALA A 42 3.87 -6.23 29.04
CA ALA A 42 4.01 -5.75 30.42
C ALA A 42 3.13 -6.54 31.40
N LEU A 43 1.88 -6.85 31.01
CA LEU A 43 0.99 -7.70 31.81
C LEU A 43 1.53 -9.11 31.98
N ILE A 44 2.03 -9.75 30.93
CA ILE A 44 2.66 -11.07 30.98
C ILE A 44 3.84 -11.05 31.96
N ALA A 45 4.71 -10.04 31.87
CA ALA A 45 5.85 -9.90 32.78
C ALA A 45 5.40 -9.70 34.24
N LEU A 46 4.36 -8.88 34.46
CA LEU A 46 3.79 -8.64 35.78
C LEU A 46 3.21 -9.94 36.40
N TYR A 47 2.45 -10.72 35.61
CA TYR A 47 1.88 -11.97 36.07
C TYR A 47 2.94 -13.04 36.33
N ALA A 48 4.05 -13.03 35.60
CA ALA A 48 5.19 -13.92 35.86
C ALA A 48 5.87 -13.64 37.21
N ILE A 49 5.88 -12.37 37.65
CA ILE A 49 6.52 -11.93 38.91
C ILE A 49 5.56 -12.08 40.10
N LYS A 50 4.31 -11.62 39.95
CA LYS A 50 3.35 -11.52 41.05
C LYS A 50 2.36 -12.68 41.14
N GLY A 51 2.33 -13.55 40.16
CA GLY A 51 1.24 -14.48 39.92
C GLY A 51 0.04 -13.80 39.27
N GLY A 52 -0.75 -14.54 38.54
CA GLY A 52 -2.01 -14.07 37.93
C GLY A 52 -2.95 -15.24 37.77
N ASP A 53 -4.23 -14.97 37.69
CA ASP A 53 -5.24 -15.98 37.43
C ASP A 53 -5.08 -16.55 36.01
N VAL A 54 -5.51 -17.77 35.81
CA VAL A 54 -5.42 -18.44 34.51
C VAL A 54 -6.08 -17.61 33.40
N LEU A 55 -7.21 -16.95 33.71
CA LEU A 55 -7.93 -16.09 32.76
C LEU A 55 -7.10 -14.87 32.34
N ASP A 56 -6.39 -14.26 33.28
CA ASP A 56 -5.53 -13.09 33.01
C ASP A 56 -4.40 -13.43 32.02
N TRP A 57 -3.78 -14.59 32.20
CA TRP A 57 -2.77 -15.10 31.26
C TRP A 57 -3.33 -15.30 29.86
N TYR A 58 -4.51 -15.94 29.75
CA TYR A 58 -5.14 -16.15 28.44
C TYR A 58 -5.45 -14.83 27.74
N ILE A 59 -6.02 -13.85 28.45
CA ILE A 59 -6.33 -12.53 27.88
C ILE A 59 -5.05 -11.84 27.38
N ALA A 60 -4.00 -11.78 28.19
CA ALA A 60 -2.76 -11.11 27.81
C ALA A 60 -2.10 -11.78 26.59
N ILE A 61 -2.07 -13.11 26.53
CA ILE A 61 -1.52 -13.86 25.41
C ILE A 61 -2.34 -13.64 24.14
N ILE A 62 -3.68 -13.71 24.23
CA ILE A 62 -4.55 -13.49 23.04
C ILE A 62 -4.38 -12.07 22.51
N MET A 63 -4.33 -11.05 23.38
CA MET A 63 -4.11 -9.67 22.95
C MET A 63 -2.74 -9.48 22.28
N LEU A 64 -1.69 -10.13 22.80
CA LEU A 64 -0.37 -10.12 22.17
C LEU A 64 -0.41 -10.76 20.78
N LEU A 65 -1.02 -11.94 20.64
CA LEU A 65 -1.15 -12.63 19.36
C LEU A 65 -1.95 -11.83 18.34
N LEU A 66 -3.04 -11.17 18.79
CA LEU A 66 -3.84 -10.28 17.94
C LEU A 66 -3.03 -9.06 17.49
N SER A 67 -2.23 -8.48 18.38
CA SER A 67 -1.35 -7.36 18.06
C SER A 67 -0.32 -7.77 17.00
N VAL A 68 0.38 -8.88 17.20
CA VAL A 68 1.35 -9.43 16.22
C VAL A 68 0.68 -9.70 14.87
N TYR A 69 -0.48 -10.33 14.89
CA TYR A 69 -1.26 -10.59 13.67
C TYR A 69 -1.60 -9.29 12.93
N LYS A 70 -2.09 -8.27 13.62
CA LYS A 70 -2.48 -6.98 13.02
C LYS A 70 -1.28 -6.20 12.51
N LEU A 71 -0.18 -6.16 13.28
CA LEU A 71 1.01 -5.41 12.92
C LEU A 71 1.77 -6.02 11.72
N PHE A 72 1.86 -7.36 11.68
CA PHE A 72 2.77 -8.02 10.73
C PHE A 72 2.06 -8.84 9.65
N ILE A 73 0.98 -9.55 9.98
CA ILE A 73 0.41 -10.59 9.10
C ILE A 73 -0.77 -10.08 8.28
N SER A 74 -1.70 -9.35 8.87
CA SER A 74 -3.00 -9.03 8.25
C SER A 74 -2.87 -8.32 6.89
N ARG A 75 -1.90 -7.40 6.75
CA ARG A 75 -1.66 -6.66 5.49
C ARG A 75 -1.20 -7.55 4.35
N PHE A 76 -0.34 -8.54 4.66
CA PHE A 76 0.13 -9.50 3.63
C PHE A 76 -1.01 -10.38 3.15
N ILE A 77 -1.90 -10.78 4.06
CA ILE A 77 -3.10 -11.54 3.71
C ILE A 77 -4.02 -10.71 2.80
N VAL A 78 -4.27 -9.43 3.15
CA VAL A 78 -5.13 -8.55 2.35
C VAL A 78 -4.55 -8.36 0.94
N ILE A 79 -3.26 -8.08 0.82
CA ILE A 79 -2.62 -7.89 -0.49
C ILE A 79 -2.55 -9.19 -1.27
N SER A 80 -2.24 -10.31 -0.62
CA SER A 80 -2.26 -11.63 -1.26
C SER A 80 -3.65 -11.97 -1.80
N ARG A 81 -4.71 -11.69 -1.03
CA ARG A 81 -6.10 -11.86 -1.49
C ARG A 81 -6.42 -10.97 -2.70
N ARG A 82 -6.03 -9.70 -2.66
CA ARG A 82 -6.23 -8.77 -3.79
C ARG A 82 -5.52 -9.28 -5.04
N TYR A 83 -4.25 -9.70 -4.92
CA TYR A 83 -3.54 -10.30 -6.02
C TYR A 83 -4.28 -11.52 -6.58
N SER A 84 -4.74 -12.45 -5.73
CA SER A 84 -5.46 -13.65 -6.16
C SER A 84 -6.76 -13.32 -6.88
N ILE A 85 -7.49 -12.28 -6.44
CA ILE A 85 -8.69 -11.80 -7.13
C ILE A 85 -8.34 -11.28 -8.52
N TYR A 86 -7.34 -10.40 -8.64
CA TYR A 86 -6.93 -9.86 -9.94
C TYR A 86 -6.41 -10.94 -10.88
N ALA A 87 -5.52 -11.82 -10.42
CA ALA A 87 -5.00 -12.93 -11.22
C ALA A 87 -6.12 -13.85 -11.72
N LYS A 88 -7.14 -14.11 -10.88
CA LYS A 88 -8.31 -14.89 -11.28
C LYS A 88 -9.20 -14.14 -12.28
N THR A 89 -9.42 -12.85 -12.06
CA THR A 89 -10.25 -12.01 -12.96
C THR A 89 -9.61 -11.85 -14.34
N TYR A 90 -8.29 -11.68 -14.37
CA TYR A 90 -7.55 -11.51 -15.63
C TYR A 90 -7.17 -12.85 -16.29
N GLY A 91 -7.28 -13.96 -15.57
CA GLY A 91 -6.89 -15.29 -16.07
C GLY A 91 -5.40 -15.51 -16.23
N VAL A 92 -4.56 -14.61 -15.71
CA VAL A 92 -3.09 -14.63 -15.83
C VAL A 92 -2.42 -14.32 -14.50
N PRO A 93 -1.26 -14.96 -14.18
CA PRO A 93 -0.53 -14.71 -12.95
C PRO A 93 0.28 -13.40 -12.99
N GLU A 94 0.52 -12.85 -14.16
CA GLU A 94 1.21 -11.58 -14.37
C GLU A 94 0.48 -10.77 -15.43
N TRP A 95 0.39 -9.46 -15.23
CA TRP A 95 -0.21 -8.56 -16.21
C TRP A 95 0.57 -7.26 -16.32
N THR A 96 0.47 -6.62 -17.46
CA THR A 96 1.08 -5.34 -17.70
C THR A 96 0.15 -4.22 -17.23
N ARG A 97 0.72 -3.28 -16.48
CA ARG A 97 0.12 -1.98 -16.21
C ARG A 97 0.79 -0.94 -17.06
N THR A 98 -0.03 -0.19 -17.78
CA THR A 98 0.39 0.96 -18.58
C THR A 98 -0.21 2.23 -17.97
N THR A 99 0.61 3.27 -17.81
CA THR A 99 0.15 4.61 -17.42
C THR A 99 0.58 5.60 -18.48
N GLU A 100 -0.37 6.18 -19.19
CA GLU A 100 -0.15 7.18 -20.24
C GLU A 100 -0.46 8.56 -19.70
N PHE A 101 0.48 9.48 -19.89
CA PHE A 101 0.36 10.88 -19.53
C PHE A 101 0.15 11.69 -20.80
N THR A 102 -1.10 12.08 -21.04
CA THR A 102 -1.50 12.92 -22.17
C THR A 102 -1.48 14.39 -21.77
N ASP A 103 -1.80 15.30 -22.68
CA ASP A 103 -1.87 16.72 -22.35
C ASP A 103 -3.06 17.08 -21.43
N THR A 104 -4.08 16.23 -21.34
CA THR A 104 -5.31 16.54 -20.60
C THR A 104 -5.56 15.62 -19.42
N GLU A 105 -5.08 14.39 -19.46
CA GLU A 105 -5.45 13.36 -18.50
C GLU A 105 -4.37 12.29 -18.34
N ILE A 106 -4.48 11.54 -17.25
CA ILE A 106 -3.65 10.37 -16.95
C ILE A 106 -4.52 9.14 -17.17
N ILE A 107 -4.11 8.28 -18.09
CA ILE A 107 -4.83 7.05 -18.44
C ILE A 107 -4.07 5.86 -17.87
N MET A 108 -4.70 5.16 -16.95
CA MET A 108 -4.14 3.93 -16.36
C MET A 108 -4.87 2.72 -16.94
N THR A 109 -4.14 1.81 -17.55
CA THR A 109 -4.67 0.56 -18.10
C THR A 109 -4.05 -0.63 -17.36
N ASP A 110 -4.89 -1.42 -16.73
CA ASP A 110 -4.55 -2.67 -16.07
C ASP A 110 -5.18 -3.81 -16.85
N HIS A 111 -4.38 -4.53 -17.64
CA HIS A 111 -4.86 -5.58 -18.53
C HIS A 111 -6.04 -5.10 -19.41
N THR A 112 -7.28 -5.35 -19.01
CA THR A 112 -8.50 -4.91 -19.72
C THR A 112 -9.19 -3.72 -19.07
N ALA A 113 -8.85 -3.37 -17.83
CA ALA A 113 -9.48 -2.28 -17.11
C ALA A 113 -8.79 -0.95 -17.42
N LYS A 114 -9.56 0.05 -17.83
CA LYS A 114 -9.09 1.41 -18.12
C LYS A 114 -9.65 2.39 -17.10
N THR A 115 -8.80 3.20 -16.50
CA THR A 115 -9.17 4.28 -15.57
C THR A 115 -8.60 5.59 -16.09
N VAL A 116 -9.43 6.61 -16.19
CA VAL A 116 -9.04 7.97 -16.60
C VAL A 116 -9.01 8.87 -15.39
N LEU A 117 -7.90 9.56 -15.17
CA LEU A 117 -7.67 10.43 -14.03
C LEU A 117 -7.27 11.82 -14.52
N ARG A 118 -7.82 12.88 -13.90
CA ARG A 118 -7.50 14.26 -14.27
C ARG A 118 -6.36 14.80 -13.43
N TYR A 119 -5.51 15.61 -14.01
CA TYR A 119 -4.38 16.26 -13.31
C TYR A 119 -4.84 17.13 -12.13
N GLU A 120 -5.95 17.84 -12.27
CA GLU A 120 -6.54 18.67 -11.21
C GLU A 120 -6.91 17.90 -9.93
N ASN A 121 -7.08 16.57 -10.04
CA ASN A 121 -7.37 15.67 -8.92
C ASN A 121 -6.09 15.14 -8.25
N VAL A 122 -4.92 15.46 -8.75
CA VAL A 122 -3.66 15.07 -8.12
C VAL A 122 -3.49 15.85 -6.83
N LYS A 123 -3.46 15.13 -5.71
CA LYS A 123 -3.34 15.71 -4.36
C LYS A 123 -1.88 15.84 -3.91
N LYS A 124 -1.07 14.85 -4.21
CA LYS A 124 0.36 14.82 -3.85
C LYS A 124 1.09 13.71 -4.60
N ILE A 125 2.38 13.90 -4.73
CA ILE A 125 3.34 12.92 -5.27
C ILE A 125 4.30 12.53 -4.16
N LYS A 126 4.62 11.24 -4.05
CA LYS A 126 5.65 10.72 -3.16
C LYS A 126 6.62 9.86 -3.95
N GLU A 127 7.91 10.13 -3.79
CA GLU A 127 9.00 9.39 -4.41
C GLU A 127 9.69 8.49 -3.39
N TYR A 128 9.96 7.25 -3.78
CA TYR A 128 10.66 6.25 -2.97
C TYR A 128 11.73 5.55 -3.83
N GLY A 129 12.84 6.25 -4.05
CA GLY A 129 13.88 5.80 -4.97
C GLY A 129 13.35 5.72 -6.40
N ASN A 130 13.28 4.52 -6.96
CA ASN A 130 12.76 4.27 -8.30
C ASN A 130 11.22 4.32 -8.41
N GLU A 131 10.52 4.10 -7.30
CA GLU A 131 9.05 4.08 -7.27
C GLU A 131 8.48 5.46 -6.97
N VAL A 132 7.50 5.88 -7.76
CA VAL A 132 6.71 7.10 -7.55
C VAL A 132 5.25 6.74 -7.35
N ILE A 133 4.62 7.33 -6.34
CA ILE A 133 3.20 7.18 -6.05
C ILE A 133 2.51 8.53 -6.22
N ILE A 134 1.59 8.58 -7.15
CA ILE A 134 0.74 9.75 -7.40
C ILE A 134 -0.60 9.50 -6.71
N PHE A 135 -0.93 10.33 -5.74
CA PHE A 135 -2.19 10.28 -4.99
C PHE A 135 -3.18 11.25 -5.57
N PHE A 136 -4.39 10.79 -5.80
CA PHE A 136 -5.52 11.59 -6.27
C PHE A 136 -6.51 11.82 -5.12
N ASN A 137 -7.48 12.69 -5.35
CA ASN A 137 -8.68 12.75 -4.54
C ASN A 137 -9.36 11.36 -4.54
N ASP A 138 -10.34 11.13 -3.70
CA ASP A 138 -11.11 9.87 -3.63
C ASP A 138 -10.31 8.61 -3.25
N ASN A 139 -9.16 8.80 -2.58
CA ASN A 139 -8.28 7.71 -2.13
C ASN A 139 -7.73 6.82 -3.27
N ILE A 140 -7.73 7.33 -4.49
CA ILE A 140 -7.09 6.66 -5.63
C ILE A 140 -5.60 6.99 -5.62
N ALA A 141 -4.77 6.01 -5.94
CA ALA A 141 -3.35 6.21 -6.15
C ALA A 141 -2.86 5.36 -7.31
N THR A 142 -2.01 5.93 -8.16
CA THR A 142 -1.26 5.17 -9.15
C THR A 142 0.21 5.09 -8.78
N ARG A 143 0.86 4.02 -9.23
CA ARG A 143 2.29 3.80 -9.06
C ARG A 143 2.94 3.75 -10.42
N ILE A 144 4.08 4.36 -10.52
CA ILE A 144 4.96 4.32 -11.69
C ILE A 144 6.39 4.06 -11.22
N TYR A 145 7.24 3.61 -12.14
CA TYR A 145 8.65 3.36 -11.88
C TYR A 145 9.47 4.22 -12.84
N LYS A 146 10.48 4.91 -12.33
CA LYS A 146 11.29 5.86 -13.11
C LYS A 146 12.02 5.19 -14.28
N ASP A 147 12.44 3.94 -14.10
CA ASP A 147 13.11 3.11 -15.11
C ASP A 147 12.17 2.37 -16.07
N ALA A 148 10.86 2.49 -15.87
CA ALA A 148 9.84 1.81 -16.66
C ALA A 148 9.14 2.74 -17.68
N PHE A 149 9.71 3.91 -17.96
CA PHE A 149 9.23 4.76 -19.05
C PHE A 149 9.65 4.18 -20.40
N THR A 150 8.66 3.92 -21.26
CA THR A 150 8.86 3.52 -22.64
C THR A 150 8.84 4.72 -23.59
N GLU A 151 8.24 5.83 -23.17
CA GLU A 151 8.19 7.10 -23.89
C GLU A 151 8.29 8.26 -22.92
N GLY A 152 9.29 9.14 -23.13
CA GLY A 152 9.62 10.26 -22.23
C GLY A 152 10.34 9.82 -20.96
N SER A 153 10.37 10.67 -19.96
CA SER A 153 11.07 10.46 -18.70
C SER A 153 10.20 10.84 -17.49
N TRP A 154 10.65 10.46 -16.28
CA TRP A 154 10.00 10.90 -15.04
C TRP A 154 10.09 12.43 -14.86
N GLU A 155 11.21 13.02 -15.23
CA GLU A 155 11.45 14.46 -15.10
C GLU A 155 10.47 15.27 -15.94
N GLU A 156 10.25 14.86 -17.20
CA GLU A 156 9.25 15.46 -18.09
C GLU A 156 7.83 15.24 -17.56
N CYS A 157 7.55 14.03 -17.10
CA CYS A 157 6.25 13.67 -16.54
C CYS A 157 5.92 14.49 -15.28
N ASN A 158 6.90 14.63 -14.37
CA ASN A 158 6.73 15.43 -13.16
C ASN A 158 6.50 16.91 -13.48
N THR A 159 7.24 17.47 -14.43
CA THR A 159 7.05 18.85 -14.91
C THR A 159 5.64 19.06 -15.45
N LEU A 160 5.13 18.13 -16.27
CA LEU A 160 3.77 18.17 -16.79
C LEU A 160 2.73 18.10 -15.67
N ILE A 161 2.88 17.19 -14.71
CA ILE A 161 1.94 17.05 -13.59
C ILE A 161 1.95 18.33 -12.74
N GLN A 162 3.13 18.85 -12.37
CA GLN A 162 3.25 20.05 -11.55
C GLN A 162 2.65 21.28 -12.24
N SER A 163 2.74 21.38 -13.56
CA SER A 163 2.15 22.50 -14.31
C SER A 163 0.62 22.48 -14.34
N LYS A 164 0.01 21.33 -14.05
CA LYS A 164 -1.46 21.11 -14.14
C LYS A 164 -2.12 20.80 -12.79
N MET A 165 -1.33 20.54 -11.74
CA MET A 165 -1.83 20.48 -10.37
C MET A 165 -2.36 21.85 -9.94
N LYS A 166 -3.52 21.89 -9.29
CA LYS A 166 -4.08 23.08 -8.64
C LYS A 166 -3.76 23.13 -7.17
#